data_647698b83b96f95f0cf2e0767ad1cd0b
#
_entry.id   647698b83b96f95f0cf2e0767ad1cd0b
#
_cell.length_a   1.000
_cell.length_b   1.000
_cell.length_c   1.000
_cell.angle_alpha   90.00
_cell.angle_beta   90.00
_cell.angle_gamma   90.00
#
_symmetry.space_group_name_H-M   'P 1'
#
loop_
_entity.id
_entity.type
_entity.pdbx_description
1 polymer ?
#
loop_
_entity_poly.entity_id
_entity_poly.type
_entity_poly.pdbx_seq_one_letter_code
_entity_poly.pdbx_strand_id
1 'polypeptide(L)'
;PMATQRDLSLAYSPGVAVPVRAIAENPATAYDYTAKGNLVAVISNGTAILGLGNLGALASKPVMEGKAVLFKRFADVDSIDLELATEDPQAFIDAVALMEPSFG
;
A
#
# COMPACT_ATOMS: atom_id res chain seq x y z
N PRO A 1 -5.42 -13.54 18.59
CA PRO A 1 -6.79 -13.01 18.58
C PRO A 1 -6.87 -11.61 19.17
N MET A 2 -7.90 -10.87 18.80
CA MET A 2 -8.12 -9.49 19.25
C MET A 2 -9.39 -9.40 20.10
N ALA A 3 -9.55 -10.33 21.04
CA ALA A 3 -10.79 -10.49 21.79
C ALA A 3 -10.78 -9.85 23.18
N THR A 4 -9.61 -9.51 23.73
CA THR A 4 -9.47 -9.02 25.10
C THR A 4 -8.76 -7.67 25.16
N GLN A 5 -8.90 -6.99 26.32
CA GLN A 5 -8.15 -5.76 26.59
C GLN A 5 -6.64 -6.00 26.55
N ARG A 6 -6.19 -7.16 26.97
CA ARG A 6 -4.77 -7.52 26.90
C ARG A 6 -4.30 -7.63 25.44
N ASP A 7 -5.08 -8.24 24.58
CA ASP A 7 -4.76 -8.34 23.15
C ASP A 7 -4.60 -6.95 22.53
N LEU A 8 -5.50 -6.02 22.86
CA LEU A 8 -5.43 -4.64 22.40
C LEU A 8 -4.20 -3.92 22.95
N SER A 9 -3.83 -4.18 24.19
CA SER A 9 -2.65 -3.56 24.83
C SER A 9 -1.36 -3.99 24.15
N LEU A 10 -1.29 -5.22 23.66
CA LEU A 10 -0.13 -5.76 22.94
C LEU A 10 -0.10 -5.29 21.49
N ALA A 11 -1.24 -5.32 20.81
CA ALA A 11 -1.32 -5.01 19.39
C ALA A 11 -1.37 -3.51 19.11
N TYR A 12 -1.86 -2.72 20.05
CA TYR A 12 -1.98 -1.29 19.88
C TYR A 12 -1.30 -0.56 21.04
N SER A 13 -2.03 0.07 21.95
CA SER A 13 -1.46 0.90 23.01
C SER A 13 -1.51 0.20 24.37
N PRO A 14 -0.41 0.16 25.12
CA PRO A 14 0.89 0.79 24.91
C PRO A 14 1.95 -0.06 24.19
N GLY A 15 1.67 -1.35 23.90
CA GLY A 15 2.66 -2.30 23.38
C GLY A 15 3.25 -1.87 22.04
N VAL A 16 2.47 -1.20 21.19
CA VAL A 16 2.90 -0.74 19.87
C VAL A 16 4.05 0.28 19.92
N ALA A 17 4.28 0.93 21.06
CA ALA A 17 5.39 1.86 21.21
C ALA A 17 6.75 1.18 21.02
N VAL A 18 6.86 -0.11 21.30
CA VAL A 18 8.13 -0.85 21.16
C VAL A 18 8.57 -0.91 19.71
N PRO A 19 7.79 -1.45 18.77
CA PRO A 19 8.20 -1.45 17.37
C PRO A 19 8.30 -0.04 16.78
N VAL A 20 7.48 0.92 17.21
CA VAL A 20 7.58 2.31 16.76
C VAL A 20 8.98 2.87 17.06
N ARG A 21 9.46 2.70 18.28
CA ARG A 21 10.79 3.18 18.67
C ARG A 21 11.91 2.45 17.93
N ALA A 22 11.75 1.14 17.74
CA ALA A 22 12.74 0.35 17.01
C ALA A 22 12.90 0.85 15.56
N ILE A 23 11.79 1.14 14.89
CA ILE A 23 11.80 1.66 13.52
C ILE A 23 12.40 3.09 13.50
N ALA A 24 12.07 3.92 14.47
CA ALA A 24 12.61 5.27 14.54
C ALA A 24 14.14 5.27 14.70
N GLU A 25 14.67 4.32 15.45
CA GLU A 25 16.12 4.16 15.65
C GLU A 25 16.81 3.50 14.45
N ASN A 26 16.15 2.51 13.83
CA ASN A 26 16.67 1.80 12.68
C ASN A 26 15.53 1.54 11.67
N PRO A 27 15.36 2.41 10.67
CA PRO A 27 14.27 2.28 9.69
C PRO A 27 14.19 0.94 8.98
N ALA A 28 15.29 0.20 8.82
CA ALA A 28 15.29 -1.12 8.21
C ALA A 28 14.40 -2.12 8.97
N THR A 29 14.19 -1.92 10.27
CA THR A 29 13.33 -2.80 11.06
C THR A 29 11.84 -2.69 10.73
N ALA A 30 11.45 -1.71 9.91
CA ALA A 30 10.09 -1.64 9.39
C ALA A 30 9.72 -2.92 8.64
N TYR A 31 10.68 -3.55 7.96
CA TYR A 31 10.46 -4.82 7.25
C TYR A 31 10.25 -6.01 8.18
N ASP A 32 10.71 -5.91 9.43
CA ASP A 32 10.53 -6.95 10.44
C ASP A 32 9.20 -6.78 11.20
N TYR A 33 8.82 -5.53 11.47
CA TYR A 33 7.71 -5.23 12.39
C TYR A 33 6.43 -4.76 11.70
N THR A 34 6.43 -4.61 10.38
CA THR A 34 5.25 -4.16 9.64
C THR A 34 5.03 -4.99 8.38
N ALA A 35 3.88 -4.79 7.76
CA ALA A 35 3.56 -5.41 6.48
C ALA A 35 4.26 -4.76 5.28
N LYS A 36 5.11 -3.73 5.51
CA LYS A 36 5.72 -2.94 4.42
C LYS A 36 6.38 -3.82 3.35
N GLY A 37 7.13 -4.83 3.76
CA GLY A 37 7.86 -5.71 2.83
C GLY A 37 6.97 -6.64 2.01
N ASN A 38 5.71 -6.82 2.40
CA ASN A 38 4.76 -7.69 1.70
C ASN A 38 3.53 -6.95 1.19
N LEU A 39 3.59 -5.64 1.12
CA LEU A 39 2.48 -4.81 0.67
C LEU A 39 2.89 -4.02 -0.58
N VAL A 40 2.22 -4.29 -1.71
CA VAL A 40 2.50 -3.67 -3.00
C VAL A 40 1.32 -2.79 -3.40
N ALA A 41 1.61 -1.56 -3.81
CA ALA A 41 0.61 -0.68 -4.39
C ALA A 41 0.61 -0.82 -5.91
N VAL A 42 -0.58 -0.96 -6.48
CA VAL A 42 -0.80 -0.86 -7.93
C VAL A 42 -1.43 0.49 -8.20
N ILE A 43 -0.68 1.40 -8.82
CA ILE A 43 -1.07 2.80 -8.90
C ILE A 43 -1.33 3.21 -10.35
N SER A 44 -2.44 3.91 -10.58
CA SER A 44 -2.83 4.37 -11.91
C SER A 44 -3.59 5.68 -11.83
N ASN A 45 -3.52 6.47 -12.89
CA ASN A 45 -4.43 7.61 -13.07
C ASN A 45 -5.44 7.39 -14.20
N GLY A 46 -5.47 6.19 -14.80
CA GLY A 46 -6.45 5.81 -15.79
C GLY A 46 -6.31 6.46 -17.17
N THR A 47 -5.12 6.98 -17.48
CA THR A 47 -4.89 7.65 -18.77
C THR A 47 -4.73 6.67 -19.94
N ALA A 48 -4.48 5.39 -19.65
CA ALA A 48 -4.40 4.35 -20.66
C ALA A 48 -4.94 3.04 -20.07
N ILE A 49 -6.18 2.71 -20.38
CA ILE A 49 -6.88 1.54 -19.84
C ILE A 49 -7.00 0.49 -20.93
N LEU A 50 -6.04 -0.43 -20.99
CA LEU A 50 -6.00 -1.50 -22.01
C LEU A 50 -6.12 -0.90 -23.42
N GLY A 51 -7.03 -1.37 -24.24
CA GLY A 51 -7.31 -0.79 -25.56
C GLY A 51 -8.36 0.34 -25.54
N LEU A 52 -8.82 0.76 -24.37
CA LEU A 52 -9.93 1.71 -24.23
C LEU A 52 -9.48 3.17 -24.12
N GLY A 53 -8.18 3.42 -23.92
CA GLY A 53 -7.63 4.77 -23.82
C GLY A 53 -7.83 5.41 -22.45
N ASN A 54 -7.94 6.74 -22.44
CA ASN A 54 -8.10 7.53 -21.22
C ASN A 54 -9.57 7.60 -20.82
N LEU A 55 -9.98 6.80 -19.84
CA LEU A 55 -11.32 6.84 -19.28
C LEU A 55 -11.35 7.36 -17.83
N GLY A 56 -10.20 7.81 -17.32
CA GLY A 56 -10.08 8.39 -15.98
C GLY A 56 -9.69 7.39 -14.91
N ALA A 57 -9.29 7.93 -13.77
CA ALA A 57 -8.76 7.15 -12.66
C ALA A 57 -9.78 6.13 -12.14
N LEU A 58 -11.01 6.54 -11.89
CA LEU A 58 -12.03 5.66 -11.33
C LEU A 58 -12.29 4.45 -12.24
N ALA A 59 -12.38 4.65 -13.55
CA ALA A 59 -12.65 3.58 -14.49
C ALA A 59 -11.50 2.58 -14.62
N SER A 60 -10.28 2.94 -14.22
CA SER A 60 -9.15 2.03 -14.22
C SER A 60 -9.18 1.02 -13.07
N LYS A 61 -9.99 1.27 -12.03
CA LYS A 61 -9.99 0.47 -10.82
C LYS A 61 -10.18 -1.03 -11.05
N PRO A 62 -11.12 -1.50 -11.88
CA PRO A 62 -11.26 -2.94 -12.10
C PRO A 62 -10.00 -3.61 -12.66
N VAL A 63 -9.28 -2.93 -13.55
CA VAL A 63 -8.02 -3.46 -14.11
C VAL A 63 -6.95 -3.52 -13.04
N MET A 64 -6.86 -2.49 -12.19
CA MET A 64 -5.89 -2.44 -11.11
C MET A 64 -6.20 -3.47 -10.02
N GLU A 65 -7.47 -3.68 -9.69
CA GLU A 65 -7.88 -4.76 -8.78
C GLU A 65 -7.53 -6.14 -9.35
N GLY A 66 -7.74 -6.34 -10.64
CA GLY A 66 -7.32 -7.57 -11.32
C GLY A 66 -5.82 -7.80 -11.23
N LYS A 67 -5.01 -6.75 -11.39
CA LYS A 67 -3.56 -6.85 -11.23
C LYS A 67 -3.18 -7.21 -9.79
N ALA A 68 -3.85 -6.65 -8.80
CA ALA A 68 -3.64 -7.01 -7.39
C ALA A 68 -3.93 -8.50 -7.14
N VAL A 69 -4.95 -9.05 -7.77
CA VAL A 69 -5.24 -10.50 -7.72
C VAL A 69 -4.08 -11.32 -8.29
N LEU A 70 -3.48 -10.88 -9.39
CA LEU A 70 -2.32 -11.57 -9.98
C LEU A 70 -1.13 -11.56 -9.04
N PHE A 71 -0.84 -10.46 -8.36
CA PHE A 71 0.21 -10.41 -7.36
C PHE A 71 -0.01 -11.42 -6.24
N LYS A 72 -1.23 -11.54 -5.75
CA LYS A 72 -1.56 -12.52 -4.72
C LYS A 72 -1.43 -13.94 -5.24
N ARG A 73 -1.96 -14.21 -6.43
CA ARG A 73 -1.97 -15.54 -7.04
C ARG A 73 -0.57 -16.06 -7.33
N PHE A 74 0.31 -15.22 -7.86
CA PHE A 74 1.61 -15.66 -8.37
C PHE A 74 2.77 -15.36 -7.45
N ALA A 75 2.67 -14.38 -6.57
CA ALA A 75 3.76 -13.98 -5.68
C ALA A 75 3.40 -14.04 -4.20
N ASP A 76 2.15 -14.29 -3.87
CA ASP A 76 1.63 -14.32 -2.49
C ASP A 76 1.96 -13.04 -1.71
N VAL A 77 2.02 -11.90 -2.38
CA VAL A 77 2.13 -10.60 -1.74
C VAL A 77 0.74 -9.97 -1.64
N ASP A 78 0.52 -9.23 -0.57
CA ASP A 78 -0.68 -8.43 -0.43
C ASP A 78 -0.57 -7.19 -1.31
N SER A 79 -1.65 -6.85 -1.99
CA SER A 79 -1.64 -5.74 -2.93
C SER A 79 -2.95 -4.97 -2.85
N ILE A 80 -2.83 -3.65 -2.95
CA ILE A 80 -4.00 -2.77 -3.06
C ILE A 80 -3.83 -1.86 -4.29
N ASP A 81 -4.95 -1.49 -4.87
CA ASP A 81 -4.98 -0.54 -5.96
C ASP A 81 -5.23 0.87 -5.44
N LEU A 82 -4.53 1.82 -6.04
CA LEU A 82 -4.66 3.24 -5.73
C LEU A 82 -4.86 4.02 -7.03
N GLU A 83 -6.00 4.66 -7.18
CA GLU A 83 -6.33 5.47 -8.33
C GLU A 83 -6.16 6.95 -7.99
N LEU A 84 -5.27 7.63 -8.72
CA LEU A 84 -4.94 9.03 -8.47
C LEU A 84 -5.67 9.93 -9.48
N ALA A 85 -6.45 10.87 -8.96
CA ALA A 85 -7.28 11.76 -9.77
C ALA A 85 -6.46 12.94 -10.30
N THR A 86 -5.46 12.66 -11.12
CA THR A 86 -4.65 13.69 -11.79
C THR A 86 -4.16 13.19 -13.14
N GLU A 87 -4.09 14.08 -14.12
CA GLU A 87 -3.43 13.83 -15.41
C GLU A 87 -2.05 14.49 -15.47
N ASP A 88 -1.68 15.29 -14.47
CA ASP A 88 -0.38 15.91 -14.40
C ASP A 88 0.68 14.89 -13.96
N PRO A 89 1.68 14.58 -14.82
CA PRO A 89 2.71 13.60 -14.47
C PRO A 89 3.49 13.96 -13.20
N GLN A 90 3.80 15.24 -12.99
CA GLN A 90 4.56 15.64 -11.81
C GLN A 90 3.76 15.48 -10.52
N ALA A 91 2.47 15.82 -10.54
CA ALA A 91 1.60 15.60 -9.39
C ALA A 91 1.49 14.12 -9.06
N PHE A 92 1.42 13.26 -10.07
CA PHE A 92 1.39 11.80 -9.90
C PHE A 92 2.69 11.30 -9.25
N ILE A 93 3.84 11.71 -9.77
CA ILE A 93 5.15 11.33 -9.23
C ILE A 93 5.30 11.77 -7.79
N ASP A 94 4.92 13.01 -7.47
CA ASP A 94 5.01 13.54 -6.12
C ASP A 94 4.11 12.76 -5.14
N ALA A 95 2.91 12.42 -5.56
CA ALA A 95 1.99 11.62 -4.74
C ALA A 95 2.55 10.23 -4.46
N VAL A 96 3.11 9.55 -5.47
CA VAL A 96 3.73 8.24 -5.31
C VAL A 96 4.92 8.30 -4.36
N ALA A 97 5.77 9.32 -4.50
CA ALA A 97 6.94 9.48 -3.64
C ALA A 97 6.56 9.61 -2.15
N LEU A 98 5.45 10.30 -1.86
CA LEU A 98 4.97 10.47 -0.49
C LEU A 98 4.44 9.17 0.14
N MET A 99 4.13 8.16 -0.66
CA MET A 99 3.61 6.87 -0.19
C MET A 99 4.71 5.85 0.14
N GLU A 100 5.97 6.19 -0.12
CA GLU A 100 7.09 5.25 0.06
C GLU A 100 7.10 4.56 1.42
N PRO A 101 6.83 5.22 2.55
CA PRO A 101 6.86 4.54 3.85
C PRO A 101 5.86 3.39 4.00
N SER A 102 4.78 3.36 3.21
CA SER A 102 3.69 2.39 3.34
C SER A 102 3.94 1.08 2.59
N PHE A 103 4.76 1.10 1.53
CA PHE A 103 4.87 -0.03 0.60
C PHE A 103 6.30 -0.52 0.46
N GLY A 104 6.44 -1.83 0.22
CA GLY A 104 7.71 -2.50 0.03
C GLY A 104 8.34 -2.43 -1.32
#